data_ddc39438ad59942526df288e08b4abe5
#
_entry.id   ddc39438ad59942526df288e08b4abe5
#
_cell.length_a   1.000
_cell.length_b   1.000
_cell.length_c   1.000
_cell.angle_alpha   90.00
_cell.angle_beta   90.00
_cell.angle_gamma   90.00
#
_symmetry.space_group_name_H-M   'P 1'
#
loop_
_entity.id
_entity.type
_entity.pdbx_description
1 polymer ?
#
loop_
_entity_poly.entity_id
_entity_poly.type
_entity_poly.pdbx_seq_one_letter_code
_entity_poly.pdbx_strand_id
1 'polypeptide(L)'
;MRPQLAQRELGLAAIAILAAVIVLAVSVGRSADRKTSSLPQPVQWYKALAAPYTPSSRRTACGQRLASRALGVAHPVLPCGVKIFLEFNGKQVLTQVIDRGHTAPGRTFDVTDALAKLLGLQGSQTIRWRFAS
;
A
#
# COMPACT_ATOMS: atom_id res chain seq x y z
N MET A 1 -13.03 -66.92 -40.95
CA MET A 1 -12.21 -66.07 -40.04
C MET A 1 -12.46 -64.63 -40.35
N ARG A 2 -12.96 -63.85 -39.44
CA ARG A 2 -13.35 -62.49 -39.65
C ARG A 2 -12.31 -61.51 -39.06
N PRO A 3 -11.41 -60.98 -39.80
CA PRO A 3 -10.39 -60.07 -39.27
C PRO A 3 -10.90 -58.68 -38.88
N GLN A 4 -12.17 -58.38 -39.17
CA GLN A 4 -12.73 -57.05 -38.95
C GLN A 4 -13.13 -56.76 -37.48
N LEU A 5 -13.35 -57.76 -36.67
CA LEU A 5 -13.74 -57.58 -35.26
C LEU A 5 -12.54 -57.15 -34.41
N ALA A 6 -11.34 -57.69 -34.68
CA ALA A 6 -10.13 -57.34 -33.97
C ALA A 6 -9.67 -55.90 -34.22
N GLN A 7 -9.92 -55.34 -35.41
CA GLN A 7 -9.59 -53.95 -35.72
C GLN A 7 -10.52 -52.93 -35.00
N ARG A 8 -11.79 -53.30 -34.77
CA ARG A 8 -12.74 -52.42 -34.06
C ARG A 8 -12.39 -52.31 -32.58
N GLU A 9 -12.00 -53.42 -31.98
CA GLU A 9 -11.60 -53.43 -30.56
C GLU A 9 -10.34 -52.62 -30.32
N LEU A 10 -9.34 -52.68 -31.20
CA LEU A 10 -8.13 -51.88 -31.11
C LEU A 10 -8.40 -50.39 -31.31
N GLY A 11 -9.33 -50.01 -32.17
CA GLY A 11 -9.72 -48.63 -32.39
C GLY A 11 -10.40 -48.01 -31.18
N LEU A 12 -11.28 -48.74 -30.53
CA LEU A 12 -12.01 -48.26 -29.35
C LEU A 12 -11.09 -48.13 -28.13
N ALA A 13 -10.12 -49.04 -27.95
CA ALA A 13 -9.12 -48.97 -26.89
C ALA A 13 -8.19 -47.74 -27.05
N ALA A 14 -7.76 -47.46 -28.29
CA ALA A 14 -6.94 -46.31 -28.59
C ALA A 14 -7.65 -44.97 -28.30
N ILE A 15 -8.93 -44.84 -28.65
CA ILE A 15 -9.74 -43.67 -28.36
C ILE A 15 -9.93 -43.46 -26.88
N ALA A 16 -10.15 -44.53 -26.12
CA ALA A 16 -10.31 -44.47 -24.67
C ALA A 16 -9.04 -44.00 -23.97
N ILE A 17 -7.84 -44.43 -24.41
CA ILE A 17 -6.54 -44.01 -23.86
C ILE A 17 -6.30 -42.52 -24.17
N LEU A 18 -6.59 -42.07 -25.40
CA LEU A 18 -6.45 -40.68 -25.76
C LEU A 18 -7.35 -39.76 -24.93
N ALA A 19 -8.61 -40.17 -24.70
CA ALA A 19 -9.53 -39.41 -23.88
C ALA A 19 -9.05 -39.32 -22.41
N ALA A 20 -8.49 -40.40 -21.85
CA ALA A 20 -7.95 -40.43 -20.52
C ALA A 20 -6.73 -39.50 -20.35
N VAL A 21 -5.83 -39.43 -21.35
CA VAL A 21 -4.68 -38.54 -21.34
C VAL A 21 -5.10 -37.07 -21.41
N ILE A 22 -6.11 -36.74 -22.22
CA ILE A 22 -6.62 -35.37 -22.30
C ILE A 22 -7.26 -34.94 -20.98
N VAL A 23 -8.01 -35.81 -20.30
CA VAL A 23 -8.60 -35.49 -19.00
C VAL A 23 -7.53 -35.28 -17.93
N LEU A 24 -6.46 -36.08 -17.93
CA LEU A 24 -5.35 -35.87 -17.02
C LEU A 24 -4.59 -34.56 -17.29
N ALA A 25 -4.37 -34.20 -18.55
CA ALA A 25 -3.71 -32.95 -18.92
C ALA A 25 -4.53 -31.72 -18.51
N VAL A 26 -5.86 -31.77 -18.63
CA VAL A 26 -6.75 -30.67 -18.21
C VAL A 26 -6.81 -30.55 -16.68
N SER A 27 -6.70 -31.63 -15.94
CA SER A 27 -6.72 -31.60 -14.47
C SER A 27 -5.40 -31.08 -13.87
N VAL A 28 -4.28 -31.31 -14.52
CA VAL A 28 -2.97 -30.76 -14.08
C VAL A 28 -2.88 -29.25 -14.35
N GLY A 29 -3.54 -28.73 -15.40
CA GLY A 29 -3.55 -27.31 -15.70
C GLY A 29 -4.42 -26.43 -14.78
N ARG A 30 -5.28 -27.02 -13.95
CA ARG A 30 -6.19 -26.28 -13.05
C ARG A 30 -5.66 -26.09 -11.64
N SER A 31 -4.45 -26.53 -11.34
CA SER A 31 -3.89 -26.43 -9.97
C SER A 31 -2.99 -25.21 -9.75
N ALA A 32 -3.05 -24.19 -10.61
CA ALA A 32 -2.15 -23.05 -10.55
C ALA A 32 -2.80 -21.74 -10.06
N ASP A 33 -4.01 -21.78 -9.50
CA ASP A 33 -4.53 -20.64 -8.73
C ASP A 33 -4.31 -20.86 -7.22
N ARG A 34 -3.05 -21.14 -6.89
CA ARG A 34 -2.61 -20.92 -5.54
C ARG A 34 -2.53 -19.40 -5.37
N LYS A 35 -3.60 -18.76 -4.87
CA LYS A 35 -3.49 -17.46 -4.22
C LYS A 35 -2.33 -17.59 -3.26
N THR A 36 -1.18 -17.08 -3.66
CA THR A 36 -0.06 -16.89 -2.75
C THR A 36 -0.60 -15.93 -1.71
N SER A 37 -1.06 -16.45 -0.59
CA SER A 37 -1.36 -15.65 0.59
C SER A 37 -0.03 -15.04 0.96
N SER A 38 0.24 -13.85 0.44
CA SER A 38 1.40 -13.08 0.85
C SER A 38 1.24 -12.87 2.35
N LEU A 39 2.18 -13.40 3.11
CA LEU A 39 2.27 -13.11 4.53
C LEU A 39 2.19 -11.59 4.69
N PRO A 40 1.43 -11.08 5.68
CA PRO A 40 1.38 -9.65 5.93
C PRO A 40 2.81 -9.13 6.04
N GLN A 41 3.19 -8.25 5.13
CA GLN A 41 4.50 -7.61 5.19
C GLN A 41 4.58 -6.83 6.51
N PRO A 42 5.69 -6.90 7.25
CA PRO A 42 5.84 -6.12 8.46
C PRO A 42 5.66 -4.65 8.11
N VAL A 43 4.79 -3.98 8.85
CA VAL A 43 4.51 -2.56 8.65
C VAL A 43 5.79 -1.78 8.92
N GLN A 44 6.37 -1.21 7.87
CA GLN A 44 7.63 -0.49 7.98
C GLN A 44 7.39 0.95 8.43
N TRP A 45 8.02 1.32 9.55
CA TRP A 45 8.06 2.68 10.05
C TRP A 45 9.39 3.35 9.72
N TYR A 46 9.30 4.58 9.28
CA TYR A 46 10.46 5.43 9.00
C TYR A 46 10.61 6.46 10.11
N LYS A 47 11.84 6.91 10.36
CA LYS A 47 12.13 8.03 11.25
C LYS A 47 12.31 9.31 10.43
N ALA A 48 11.80 10.42 10.96
CA ALA A 48 11.95 11.72 10.32
C ALA A 48 11.95 12.84 11.37
N LEU A 49 12.61 13.95 11.08
CA LEU A 49 12.53 15.15 11.89
C LEU A 49 11.30 15.95 11.49
N ALA A 50 10.49 16.34 12.46
CA ALA A 50 9.29 17.12 12.27
C ALA A 50 9.22 18.30 13.24
N ALA A 51 8.56 19.37 12.82
CA ALA A 51 8.30 20.52 13.68
C ALA A 51 6.92 21.14 13.39
N PRO A 52 6.29 21.80 14.39
CA PRO A 52 5.11 22.60 14.15
C PRO A 52 5.40 23.74 13.18
N TYR A 53 4.43 24.05 12.32
CA TYR A 53 4.49 25.22 11.46
C TYR A 53 3.13 25.87 11.33
N THR A 54 3.13 27.18 11.15
CA THR A 54 1.93 27.95 10.78
C THR A 54 2.06 28.33 9.30
N PRO A 55 1.18 27.85 8.44
CA PRO A 55 1.22 28.22 7.03
C PRO A 55 1.07 29.73 6.82
N SER A 56 1.87 30.28 5.93
CA SER A 56 1.91 31.72 5.66
C SER A 56 0.73 32.24 4.81
N SER A 57 -0.06 31.35 4.24
CA SER A 57 -1.21 31.71 3.40
C SER A 57 -2.48 30.96 3.78
N ARG A 58 -3.63 31.54 3.45
CA ARG A 58 -4.93 30.89 3.65
C ARG A 58 -5.15 29.65 2.77
N ARG A 59 -4.34 29.45 1.75
CA ARG A 59 -4.31 28.27 0.89
C ARG A 59 -2.94 27.63 0.94
N THR A 60 -2.93 26.33 1.11
CA THR A 60 -1.72 25.54 1.00
C THR A 60 -1.28 25.36 -0.45
N ALA A 61 -0.05 24.93 -0.67
CA ALA A 61 0.45 24.59 -2.00
C ALA A 61 -0.36 23.46 -2.67
N CYS A 62 -1.05 22.61 -1.86
CA CYS A 62 -1.97 21.60 -2.36
C CYS A 62 -3.39 22.13 -2.63
N GLY A 63 -3.61 23.43 -2.55
CA GLY A 63 -4.88 24.08 -2.86
C GLY A 63 -5.95 24.03 -1.77
N GLN A 64 -5.65 23.47 -0.62
CA GLN A 64 -6.58 23.38 0.50
C GLN A 64 -6.63 24.68 1.28
N ARG A 65 -7.82 25.05 1.75
CA ARG A 65 -7.96 26.14 2.73
C ARG A 65 -7.57 25.64 4.10
N LEU A 66 -6.68 26.36 4.75
CA LEU A 66 -6.31 26.08 6.14
C LEU A 66 -7.38 26.60 7.10
N ALA A 67 -8.03 25.66 7.75
CA ALA A 67 -8.78 25.93 8.96
C ALA A 67 -7.83 25.80 10.18
N SER A 68 -8.09 26.56 11.25
CA SER A 68 -7.28 26.53 12.49
C SER A 68 -7.18 25.13 13.15
N ARG A 69 -8.08 24.23 12.78
CA ARG A 69 -8.12 22.83 13.26
C ARG A 69 -7.68 21.82 12.21
N ALA A 70 -7.10 22.26 11.09
CA ALA A 70 -6.67 21.34 10.03
C ALA A 70 -5.55 20.43 10.54
N LEU A 71 -5.77 19.12 10.40
CA LEU A 71 -4.79 18.10 10.71
C LEU A 71 -4.08 17.72 9.41
N GLY A 72 -2.88 18.23 9.21
CA GLY A 72 -2.13 17.97 7.99
C GLY A 72 -0.63 18.18 8.18
N VAL A 73 0.10 17.73 7.17
CA VAL A 73 1.54 17.91 7.12
C VAL A 73 1.94 18.59 5.82
N ALA A 74 3.04 19.32 5.87
CA ALA A 74 3.77 19.76 4.70
C ALA A 74 4.97 18.86 4.46
N HIS A 75 5.20 18.52 3.20
CA HIS A 75 6.34 17.73 2.77
C HIS A 75 6.75 18.18 1.35
N PRO A 76 8.06 18.37 1.08
CA PRO A 76 8.49 18.95 -0.19
C PRO A 76 8.24 18.07 -1.42
N VAL A 77 8.20 16.75 -1.25
CA VAL A 77 8.21 15.78 -2.36
C VAL A 77 6.98 14.88 -2.38
N LEU A 78 6.44 14.47 -1.23
CA LEU A 78 5.30 13.54 -1.21
C LEU A 78 4.08 14.16 -1.93
N PRO A 79 3.32 13.36 -2.72
CA PRO A 79 2.15 13.88 -3.42
C PRO A 79 1.11 14.49 -2.48
N CYS A 80 0.43 15.55 -2.94
CA CYS A 80 -0.69 16.15 -2.22
C CYS A 80 -1.79 15.12 -1.98
N GLY A 81 -2.34 15.10 -0.77
CA GLY A 81 -3.41 14.18 -0.38
C GLY A 81 -2.96 12.78 0.01
N VAL A 82 -1.68 12.44 -0.13
CA VAL A 82 -1.16 11.16 0.36
C VAL A 82 -1.43 11.04 1.85
N LYS A 83 -2.04 9.93 2.25
CA LYS A 83 -2.34 9.63 3.65
C LYS A 83 -1.16 8.92 4.29
N ILE A 84 -0.82 9.36 5.47
CA ILE A 84 0.27 8.84 6.28
C ILE A 84 -0.16 8.72 7.74
N PHE A 85 0.43 7.78 8.44
CA PHE A 85 0.40 7.76 9.90
C PHE A 85 1.64 8.44 10.45
N LEU A 86 1.44 9.32 11.41
CA LEU A 86 2.52 9.87 12.26
C LEU A 86 2.41 9.27 13.64
N GLU A 87 3.56 8.99 14.24
CA GLU A 87 3.63 8.53 15.62
C GLU A 87 4.67 9.34 16.40
N PHE A 88 4.27 9.81 17.55
CA PHE A 88 5.12 10.50 18.51
C PHE A 88 4.68 10.19 19.94
N ASN A 89 5.62 9.79 20.79
CA ASN A 89 5.36 9.43 22.21
C ASN A 89 4.20 8.44 22.39
N GLY A 90 4.11 7.42 21.54
CA GLY A 90 3.06 6.41 21.60
C GLY A 90 1.69 6.85 21.05
N LYS A 91 1.53 8.10 20.63
CA LYS A 91 0.33 8.59 19.95
C LYS A 91 0.49 8.44 18.45
N GLN A 92 -0.49 7.81 17.83
CA GLN A 92 -0.54 7.61 16.38
C GLN A 92 -1.71 8.36 15.78
N VAL A 93 -1.48 9.14 14.75
CA VAL A 93 -2.51 9.94 14.07
C VAL A 93 -2.44 9.71 12.57
N LEU A 94 -3.59 9.44 11.95
CA LEU A 94 -3.75 9.44 10.51
C LEU A 94 -3.88 10.89 10.03
N THR A 95 -3.06 11.27 9.08
CA THR A 95 -3.06 12.60 8.47
C THR A 95 -2.78 12.51 6.97
N GLN A 96 -2.67 13.65 6.32
CA GLN A 96 -2.37 13.73 4.90
C GLN A 96 -1.44 14.89 4.56
N VAL A 97 -0.76 14.78 3.41
CA VAL A 97 0.06 15.88 2.87
C VAL A 97 -0.87 16.95 2.30
N ILE A 98 -0.81 18.14 2.87
CA ILE A 98 -1.66 19.28 2.49
C ILE A 98 -0.88 20.47 1.98
N ASP A 99 0.45 20.48 2.14
CA ASP A 99 1.30 21.62 1.78
C ASP A 99 2.72 21.16 1.42
N ARG A 100 3.52 22.09 0.92
CA ARG A 100 4.95 21.89 0.62
C ARG A 100 5.87 22.35 1.75
N GLY A 101 5.42 23.26 2.60
CA GLY A 101 6.14 23.75 3.77
C GLY A 101 7.36 24.59 3.47
N HIS A 102 7.96 25.10 4.53
CA HIS A 102 9.29 25.69 4.55
C HIS A 102 10.22 24.76 5.31
N THR A 103 10.62 23.68 4.67
CA THR A 103 11.48 22.71 5.33
C THR A 103 12.86 23.31 5.61
N ALA A 104 13.16 23.57 6.87
CA ALA A 104 14.51 23.89 7.29
C ALA A 104 15.45 22.72 6.97
N PRO A 105 16.74 22.96 6.74
CA PRO A 105 17.70 21.90 6.49
C PRO A 105 17.61 20.78 7.54
N GLY A 106 17.52 19.53 7.10
CA GLY A 106 17.41 18.36 7.95
C GLY A 106 15.99 18.04 8.47
N ARG A 107 15.01 18.92 8.27
CA ARG A 107 13.62 18.70 8.66
C ARG A 107 12.84 18.12 7.47
N THR A 108 12.12 17.02 7.69
CA THR A 108 11.40 16.31 6.65
C THR A 108 9.91 16.69 6.61
N PHE A 109 9.30 16.90 7.79
CA PHE A 109 7.90 17.25 7.92
C PHE A 109 7.69 18.54 8.68
N ASP A 110 6.81 19.38 8.16
CA ASP A 110 6.18 20.46 8.91
C ASP A 110 4.76 20.01 9.27
N VAL A 111 4.40 20.11 10.54
CA VAL A 111 3.11 19.63 11.07
C VAL A 111 2.25 20.83 11.43
N THR A 112 0.98 20.83 11.05
CA THR A 112 0.08 21.91 11.46
C THR A 112 -0.01 22.02 12.97
N ASP A 113 -0.25 23.22 13.50
CA ASP A 113 -0.34 23.47 14.94
C ASP A 113 -1.36 22.55 15.63
N ALA A 114 -2.51 22.31 14.99
CA ALA A 114 -3.52 21.42 15.52
C ALA A 114 -3.03 19.97 15.64
N LEU A 115 -2.31 19.49 14.62
CA LEU A 115 -1.73 18.14 14.63
C LEU A 115 -0.58 18.03 15.63
N ALA A 116 0.26 19.06 15.72
CA ALA A 116 1.33 19.12 16.70
C ALA A 116 0.82 19.04 18.14
N LYS A 117 -0.23 19.82 18.46
CA LYS A 117 -0.91 19.76 19.74
C LYS A 117 -1.49 18.38 20.05
N LEU A 118 -2.12 17.75 19.06
CA LEU A 118 -2.69 16.41 19.22
C LEU A 118 -1.62 15.37 19.54
N LEU A 119 -0.47 15.44 18.88
CA LEU A 119 0.68 14.56 19.10
C LEU A 119 1.46 14.91 20.37
N GLY A 120 1.38 16.15 20.86
CA GLY A 120 2.23 16.69 21.92
C GLY A 120 3.63 17.08 21.41
N LEU A 121 3.74 17.39 20.12
CA LEU A 121 5.00 17.78 19.49
C LEU A 121 5.30 19.25 19.76
N GLN A 122 6.51 19.51 20.31
CA GLN A 122 7.00 20.87 20.55
C GLN A 122 8.40 21.02 19.95
N GLY A 123 8.59 22.06 19.14
CA GLY A 123 9.85 22.27 18.43
C GLY A 123 10.18 21.14 17.45
N SER A 124 11.44 21.06 17.04
CA SER A 124 11.89 20.01 16.12
C SER A 124 12.20 18.72 16.86
N GLN A 125 11.49 17.64 16.52
CA GLN A 125 11.63 16.34 17.17
C GLN A 125 11.60 15.20 16.17
N THR A 126 12.20 14.08 16.52
CA THR A 126 12.15 12.86 15.73
C THR A 126 10.80 12.17 15.94
N ILE A 127 10.08 11.95 14.86
CA ILE A 127 8.84 11.19 14.79
C ILE A 127 9.05 9.88 14.04
N ARG A 128 8.08 8.98 14.12
CA ARG A 128 7.96 7.85 13.20
C ARG A 128 6.79 8.08 12.26
N TRP A 129 6.92 7.61 11.05
CA TRP A 129 5.86 7.73 10.06
C TRP A 129 5.81 6.52 9.12
N ARG A 130 4.67 6.30 8.49
CA ARG A 130 4.48 5.32 7.42
C ARG A 130 3.35 5.72 6.51
N PHE A 131 3.32 5.16 5.31
CA PHE A 131 2.15 5.30 4.45
C PHE A 131 0.94 4.58 5.08
N ALA A 132 -0.23 5.18 4.90
CA ALA A 132 -1.49 4.52 5.15
C ALA A 132 -1.85 3.75 3.88
N SER A 133 -1.63 2.44 3.90
CA SER A 133 -2.04 1.52 2.83
C SER A 133 -3.53 1.27 2.86
#